data_46b83eafe256cb36791cb2668c864cb6
#
_entry.id   46b83eafe256cb36791cb2668c864cb6
#
_cell.length_a   1.000
_cell.length_b   1.000
_cell.length_c   1.000
_cell.angle_alpha   90.00
_cell.angle_beta   90.00
_cell.angle_gamma   90.00
#
_symmetry.space_group_name_H-M   'P 1'
#
loop_
_entity.id
_entity.type
_entity.pdbx_description
1 polymer ?
#
loop_
_entity_poly.entity_id
_entity_poly.type
_entity_poly.pdbx_seq_one_letter_code
_entity_poly.pdbx_strand_id
1 'polypeptide(L)'
;MTSTRSGQGWLGPLLLRLHFYAAILVGPFLLVSAASGALYALSPQLEKVVYAEELTAPGEGAPLPLAAQVEAAGEHVGEDERLVAVRPAPEPGDTTRVMYAEDDLGESETRAIFLDPATGEVRGDLTVYGTSGALPLRGWIDQLHRNLHLGDVGRLYSELSASWLGVIAVAGLGLWIRRARRSRRARDLLRPDLRARGYRRTLSLHSSAGIWVLLGALFLAATGITWSQYGGGNIGTLREAFGFTTQAVDAHLPAAAGQGAAGGGAADGEEPGEHAGHAGHGAAEGSPGADAAAASGSTAAERVDPAAIDDVLAAGQSVNIDTGLVEILPPVDGDSAWVVQEIQRSYPTEVDAVAVDGATLEVVDRTDFSDQDLAAKLTRWGIDLHMGTMFGLVNQIVLFLIASTLVAMILWGYRMWWQRRPIREGRGPGRPPQRGALRRAPWWGVGLVLLAAAGIGLMLPLLGASLAAFVLIDSAAARLGQGPPADRTGGTRGPAAQEPTSSPARPVA
;
A
#
# COMPACT_ATOMS: atom_id res chain seq x y z
N MET A 1 -42.94 -14.22 -37.42
CA MET A 1 -41.59 -13.58 -37.49
C MET A 1 -41.22 -13.05 -36.11
N THR A 2 -40.55 -13.86 -35.33
CA THR A 2 -40.08 -13.49 -33.99
C THR A 2 -38.81 -12.69 -34.12
N SER A 3 -38.90 -11.38 -33.90
CA SER A 3 -37.78 -10.47 -33.81
C SER A 3 -36.83 -10.93 -32.69
N THR A 4 -35.72 -11.51 -33.07
CA THR A 4 -34.57 -11.75 -32.17
C THR A 4 -34.07 -10.41 -31.67
N ARG A 5 -34.50 -10.02 -30.47
CA ARG A 5 -33.86 -8.94 -29.72
C ARG A 5 -32.37 -9.31 -29.55
N SER A 6 -31.51 -8.71 -30.37
CA SER A 6 -30.07 -8.80 -30.27
C SER A 6 -29.67 -8.50 -28.82
N GLY A 7 -29.17 -9.51 -28.12
CA GLY A 7 -28.89 -9.49 -26.71
C GLY A 7 -27.96 -8.33 -26.32
N GLN A 8 -28.49 -7.34 -25.65
CA GLN A 8 -27.66 -6.40 -24.91
C GLN A 8 -26.92 -7.20 -23.82
N GLY A 9 -25.66 -7.52 -24.08
CA GLY A 9 -24.86 -8.33 -23.18
C GLY A 9 -24.90 -7.77 -21.74
N TRP A 10 -25.15 -8.61 -20.78
CA TRP A 10 -25.28 -8.32 -19.34
C TRP A 10 -24.02 -7.73 -18.71
N LEU A 11 -22.83 -8.11 -19.22
CA LEU A 11 -21.53 -7.74 -18.65
C LEU A 11 -21.26 -6.22 -18.69
N GLY A 12 -21.61 -5.53 -19.76
CA GLY A 12 -21.35 -4.10 -19.87
C GLY A 12 -22.11 -3.23 -18.87
N PRO A 13 -23.42 -3.43 -18.69
CA PRO A 13 -24.17 -2.78 -17.63
C PRO A 13 -23.66 -3.12 -16.23
N LEU A 14 -23.20 -4.35 -15.98
CA LEU A 14 -22.59 -4.76 -14.71
C LEU A 14 -21.30 -3.99 -14.44
N LEU A 15 -20.35 -4.00 -15.38
CA LEU A 15 -19.08 -3.29 -15.26
C LEU A 15 -19.29 -1.79 -15.07
N LEU A 16 -20.23 -1.18 -15.79
CA LEU A 16 -20.55 0.22 -15.64
C LEU A 16 -21.09 0.55 -14.24
N ARG A 17 -21.95 -0.31 -13.70
CA ARG A 17 -22.48 -0.13 -12.34
C ARG A 17 -21.39 -0.27 -11.30
N LEU A 18 -20.62 -1.34 -11.40
CA LEU A 18 -19.52 -1.61 -10.46
C LEU A 18 -18.53 -0.45 -10.46
N HIS A 19 -18.03 -0.06 -11.64
CA HIS A 19 -17.10 1.08 -11.77
C HIS A 19 -17.69 2.40 -11.24
N PHE A 20 -18.96 2.69 -11.54
CA PHE A 20 -19.61 3.92 -11.13
C PHE A 20 -19.83 4.01 -9.62
N TYR A 21 -20.41 2.96 -9.00
CA TYR A 21 -20.72 3.00 -7.57
C TYR A 21 -19.46 2.87 -6.72
N ALA A 22 -18.52 2.03 -7.11
CA ALA A 22 -17.23 1.96 -6.45
C ALA A 22 -16.52 3.32 -6.50
N ALA A 23 -16.45 3.95 -7.68
CA ALA A 23 -15.81 5.26 -7.83
C ALA A 23 -16.49 6.36 -7.01
N ILE A 24 -17.80 6.30 -6.79
CA ILE A 24 -18.49 7.30 -5.96
C ILE A 24 -18.29 7.04 -4.47
N LEU A 25 -18.40 5.78 -4.03
CA LEU A 25 -18.33 5.43 -2.60
C LEU A 25 -16.90 5.42 -2.08
N VAL A 26 -15.97 4.83 -2.86
CA VAL A 26 -14.56 4.71 -2.48
C VAL A 26 -13.70 5.88 -2.99
N GLY A 27 -14.23 6.66 -3.91
CA GLY A 27 -13.50 7.77 -4.54
C GLY A 27 -12.91 8.81 -3.57
N PRO A 28 -13.60 9.26 -2.51
CA PRO A 28 -13.01 10.17 -1.53
C PRO A 28 -11.78 9.57 -0.86
N PHE A 29 -11.84 8.29 -0.57
CA PHE A 29 -10.78 7.51 0.02
C PHE A 29 -9.58 7.39 -0.91
N LEU A 30 -9.83 6.95 -2.13
CA LEU A 30 -8.80 6.89 -3.17
C LEU A 30 -8.18 8.26 -3.48
N LEU A 31 -8.94 9.34 -3.32
CA LEU A 31 -8.43 10.70 -3.54
C LEU A 31 -7.36 11.05 -2.50
N VAL A 32 -7.61 10.75 -1.22
CA VAL A 32 -6.63 10.99 -0.15
C VAL A 32 -5.41 10.09 -0.34
N SER A 33 -5.61 8.78 -0.57
CA SER A 33 -4.50 7.85 -0.80
C SER A 33 -3.65 8.25 -2.01
N ALA A 34 -4.27 8.63 -3.13
CA ALA A 34 -3.52 9.05 -4.30
C ALA A 34 -2.80 10.40 -4.09
N ALA A 35 -3.40 11.35 -3.38
CA ALA A 35 -2.78 12.63 -3.09
C ALA A 35 -1.61 12.50 -2.12
N SER A 36 -1.78 11.74 -1.03
CA SER A 36 -0.70 11.45 -0.08
C SER A 36 0.42 10.61 -0.71
N GLY A 37 0.08 9.63 -1.57
CA GLY A 37 1.08 8.88 -2.34
C GLY A 37 1.88 9.73 -3.32
N ALA A 38 1.25 10.75 -3.94
CA ALA A 38 1.98 11.73 -4.76
C ALA A 38 2.95 12.57 -3.92
N LEU A 39 2.56 12.98 -2.71
CA LEU A 39 3.45 13.68 -1.77
C LEU A 39 4.58 12.77 -1.30
N TYR A 40 4.26 11.52 -0.96
CA TYR A 40 5.25 10.52 -0.53
C TYR A 40 6.32 10.28 -1.60
N ALA A 41 5.93 10.18 -2.86
CA ALA A 41 6.87 9.99 -3.97
C ALA A 41 7.91 11.11 -4.07
N LEU A 42 7.60 12.33 -3.63
CA LEU A 42 8.51 13.47 -3.61
C LEU A 42 9.24 13.65 -2.27
N SER A 43 8.82 12.94 -1.22
CA SER A 43 9.33 13.16 0.14
C SER A 43 10.85 12.96 0.27
N PRO A 44 11.53 12.02 -0.42
CA PRO A 44 12.98 11.90 -0.32
C PRO A 44 13.72 13.16 -0.80
N GLN A 45 13.16 13.88 -1.77
CA GLN A 45 13.75 15.14 -2.25
C GLN A 45 13.43 16.30 -1.31
N LEU A 46 12.25 16.28 -0.69
CA LEU A 46 11.86 17.28 0.31
C LEU A 46 12.69 17.13 1.59
N GLU A 47 12.96 15.91 2.04
CA GLU A 47 13.82 15.64 3.21
C GLU A 47 15.21 16.23 3.04
N LYS A 48 15.85 16.06 1.88
CA LYS A 48 17.17 16.64 1.59
C LYS A 48 17.23 18.16 1.71
N VAL A 49 16.07 18.83 1.56
CA VAL A 49 15.99 20.29 1.67
C VAL A 49 15.60 20.72 3.08
N VAL A 50 14.63 20.03 3.68
CA VAL A 50 14.08 20.38 5.00
C VAL A 50 15.05 20.05 6.12
N TYR A 51 15.73 18.89 6.01
CA TYR A 51 16.64 18.36 7.01
C TYR A 51 18.10 18.40 6.53
N ALA A 52 18.44 19.44 5.77
CA ALA A 52 19.80 19.58 5.22
C ALA A 52 20.87 19.68 6.32
N GLU A 53 20.55 20.30 7.45
CA GLU A 53 21.48 20.44 8.57
C GLU A 53 21.76 19.11 9.25
N GLU A 54 20.75 18.27 9.42
CA GLU A 54 20.83 16.95 10.05
C GLU A 54 21.46 15.91 9.13
N LEU A 55 21.31 16.07 7.82
CA LEU A 55 21.79 15.11 6.82
C LEU A 55 23.21 15.37 6.35
N THR A 56 23.78 16.55 6.63
CA THR A 56 25.12 16.93 6.14
C THR A 56 26.11 17.16 7.27
N ALA A 57 27.33 16.62 7.09
CA ALA A 57 28.43 16.74 8.00
C ALA A 57 29.51 17.67 7.39
N PRO A 58 29.67 18.90 7.88
CA PRO A 58 30.65 19.84 7.37
C PRO A 58 32.10 19.59 7.90
N GLY A 59 32.28 18.65 8.82
CA GLY A 59 33.58 18.34 9.41
C GLY A 59 34.58 17.88 8.37
N GLU A 60 35.80 18.43 8.46
CA GLU A 60 36.93 18.03 7.63
C GLU A 60 37.81 17.03 8.38
N GLY A 61 38.19 15.94 7.74
CA GLY A 61 39.10 14.97 8.32
C GLY A 61 38.67 13.53 8.13
N ALA A 62 39.42 12.59 8.70
CA ALA A 62 39.02 11.19 8.74
C ALA A 62 37.93 11.00 9.78
N PRO A 63 36.93 10.12 9.51
CA PRO A 63 35.91 9.78 10.49
C PRO A 63 36.54 9.25 11.80
N LEU A 64 35.94 9.61 12.92
CA LEU A 64 36.19 8.96 14.20
C LEU A 64 35.79 7.49 14.15
N PRO A 65 36.37 6.61 14.98
CA PRO A 65 35.85 5.26 15.18
C PRO A 65 34.35 5.29 15.49
N LEU A 66 33.59 4.32 15.00
CA LEU A 66 32.14 4.26 15.26
C LEU A 66 31.83 4.17 16.75
N ALA A 67 32.62 3.45 17.50
CA ALA A 67 32.50 3.38 18.96
C ALA A 67 32.52 4.79 19.59
N ALA A 68 33.46 5.67 19.19
CA ALA A 68 33.50 7.03 19.68
C ALA A 68 32.29 7.89 19.25
N GLN A 69 31.77 7.65 18.04
CA GLN A 69 30.57 8.34 17.59
C GLN A 69 29.31 7.88 18.37
N VAL A 70 29.20 6.58 18.67
CA VAL A 70 28.11 6.03 19.51
C VAL A 70 28.21 6.55 20.94
N GLU A 71 29.44 6.65 21.51
CA GLU A 71 29.68 7.23 22.81
C GLU A 71 29.21 8.70 22.86
N ALA A 72 29.60 9.50 21.85
CA ALA A 72 29.16 10.90 21.75
C ALA A 72 27.63 11.04 21.64
N ALA A 73 26.96 10.15 20.91
CA ALA A 73 25.52 10.11 20.86
C ALA A 73 24.89 9.73 22.21
N GLY A 74 25.47 8.76 22.91
CA GLY A 74 25.05 8.32 24.24
C GLY A 74 25.15 9.43 25.29
N GLU A 75 26.22 10.21 25.26
CA GLU A 75 26.39 11.41 26.12
C GLU A 75 25.28 12.45 25.91
N HIS A 76 24.78 12.57 24.68
CA HIS A 76 23.69 13.49 24.33
C HIS A 76 22.31 12.98 24.79
N VAL A 77 22.04 11.68 24.62
CA VAL A 77 20.73 11.07 24.92
C VAL A 77 20.55 10.79 26.40
N GLY A 78 21.62 10.41 27.08
CA GLY A 78 21.62 9.98 28.50
C GLY A 78 21.89 8.48 28.64
N GLU A 79 22.29 8.09 29.85
CA GLU A 79 22.82 6.74 30.11
C GLU A 79 21.74 5.61 30.12
N ASP A 80 20.44 5.95 30.16
CA ASP A 80 19.37 4.98 30.34
C ASP A 80 18.73 4.50 29.02
N GLU A 81 19.12 5.11 27.88
CA GLU A 81 18.49 4.83 26.60
C GLU A 81 19.15 3.62 25.90
N ARG A 82 18.29 2.75 25.31
CA ARG A 82 18.75 1.52 24.65
C ARG A 82 19.14 1.77 23.20
N LEU A 83 20.40 1.53 22.85
CA LEU A 83 20.88 1.51 21.48
C LEU A 83 20.17 0.40 20.68
N VAL A 84 19.58 0.73 19.53
CA VAL A 84 18.87 -0.23 18.67
C VAL A 84 19.49 -0.36 17.28
N ALA A 85 20.14 0.68 16.75
CA ALA A 85 20.83 0.58 15.47
C ALA A 85 21.85 1.70 15.28
N VAL A 86 22.87 1.44 14.47
CA VAL A 86 23.84 2.45 14.01
C VAL A 86 23.94 2.39 12.50
N ARG A 87 23.81 3.52 11.83
CA ARG A 87 24.03 3.67 10.40
C ARG A 87 25.21 4.61 10.17
N PRO A 88 26.39 4.07 9.84
CA PRO A 88 27.55 4.89 9.48
C PRO A 88 27.23 5.84 8.32
N ALA A 89 27.93 6.97 8.24
CA ALA A 89 27.82 7.87 7.10
C ALA A 89 28.14 7.13 5.79
N PRO A 90 27.19 7.08 4.82
CA PRO A 90 27.39 6.29 3.60
C PRO A 90 28.41 6.91 2.65
N GLU A 91 28.51 8.25 2.65
CA GLU A 91 29.43 9.01 1.79
C GLU A 91 30.11 10.13 2.61
N PRO A 92 31.31 10.59 2.18
CA PRO A 92 31.91 11.76 2.78
C PRO A 92 31.01 12.99 2.70
N GLY A 93 30.75 13.63 3.83
CA GLY A 93 29.82 14.75 3.93
C GLY A 93 28.43 14.39 4.38
N ASP A 94 28.14 13.11 4.56
CA ASP A 94 26.91 12.64 5.21
C ASP A 94 27.11 12.47 6.72
N THR A 95 26.00 12.40 7.46
CA THR A 95 26.00 12.17 8.90
C THR A 95 25.87 10.69 9.24
N THR A 96 26.49 10.27 10.34
CA THR A 96 26.20 9.00 11.01
C THR A 96 24.89 9.11 11.80
N ARG A 97 24.08 8.07 11.81
CA ARG A 97 22.83 8.00 12.62
C ARG A 97 22.99 6.94 13.69
N VAL A 98 22.80 7.34 14.93
CA VAL A 98 22.74 6.44 16.09
C VAL A 98 21.31 6.44 16.60
N MET A 99 20.66 5.28 16.65
CA MET A 99 19.22 5.17 16.94
C MET A 99 18.99 4.49 18.28
N TYR A 100 18.07 5.07 19.05
CA TYR A 100 17.71 4.64 20.39
C TYR A 100 16.20 4.32 20.47
N ALA A 101 15.85 3.34 21.29
CA ALA A 101 14.47 3.09 21.67
C ALA A 101 14.10 3.95 22.88
N GLU A 102 12.95 4.57 22.86
CA GLU A 102 12.38 5.31 23.98
C GLU A 102 10.94 4.82 24.24
N ASP A 103 10.54 4.78 25.52
CA ASP A 103 9.25 4.21 25.94
C ASP A 103 8.03 5.03 25.51
N ASP A 104 8.20 6.31 25.21
CA ASP A 104 7.13 7.23 24.82
C ASP A 104 6.93 7.35 23.31
N LEU A 105 7.75 6.69 22.51
CA LEU A 105 7.63 6.66 21.06
C LEU A 105 6.55 5.70 20.58
N GLY A 106 6.01 6.00 19.39
CA GLY A 106 5.03 5.16 18.73
C GLY A 106 5.60 3.84 18.20
N GLU A 107 4.72 2.94 17.80
CA GLU A 107 5.10 1.67 17.13
C GLU A 107 5.98 1.95 15.91
N SER A 108 7.14 1.30 15.82
CA SER A 108 8.13 1.46 14.76
C SER A 108 8.80 2.85 14.70
N GLU A 109 8.72 3.64 15.75
CA GLU A 109 9.46 4.89 15.91
C GLU A 109 10.70 4.69 16.75
N THR A 110 11.80 5.39 16.40
CA THR A 110 13.06 5.42 17.15
C THR A 110 13.60 6.85 17.17
N ARG A 111 14.33 7.22 18.23
CA ARG A 111 15.05 8.48 18.30
C ARG A 111 16.38 8.34 17.58
N ALA A 112 16.66 9.17 16.60
CA ALA A 112 17.88 9.15 15.83
C ALA A 112 18.71 10.40 16.09
N ILE A 113 19.95 10.18 16.55
CA ILE A 113 20.95 11.23 16.73
C ILE A 113 21.83 11.24 15.49
N PHE A 114 21.91 12.40 14.84
CA PHE A 114 22.71 12.64 13.66
C PHE A 114 24.02 13.28 14.08
N LEU A 115 25.13 12.67 13.70
CA LEU A 115 26.47 13.08 14.12
C LEU A 115 27.35 13.41 12.91
N ASP A 116 28.17 14.42 13.04
CA ASP A 116 29.29 14.62 12.14
C ASP A 116 30.37 13.56 12.43
N PRO A 117 30.68 12.68 11.47
CA PRO A 117 31.54 11.55 11.70
C PRO A 117 32.99 11.97 12.02
N ALA A 118 33.47 13.16 11.58
CA ALA A 118 34.80 13.60 11.80
C ALA A 118 35.02 14.26 13.18
N THR A 119 33.96 14.86 13.74
CA THR A 119 34.07 15.65 14.99
C THR A 119 33.28 15.05 16.16
N GLY A 120 32.31 14.16 15.89
CA GLY A 120 31.35 13.68 16.88
C GLY A 120 30.28 14.72 17.29
N GLU A 121 30.25 15.88 16.62
CA GLU A 121 29.26 16.93 16.90
C GLU A 121 27.85 16.47 16.52
N VAL A 122 26.88 16.68 17.42
CA VAL A 122 25.47 16.39 17.15
C VAL A 122 24.92 17.42 16.16
N ARG A 123 24.47 16.93 15.01
CA ARG A 123 23.87 17.72 13.95
C ARG A 123 22.33 17.76 14.03
N GLY A 124 21.74 16.79 14.68
CA GLY A 124 20.30 16.72 14.86
C GLY A 124 19.85 15.59 15.77
N ASP A 125 18.63 15.73 16.27
CA ASP A 125 17.96 14.82 17.18
C ASP A 125 16.50 14.73 16.72
N LEU A 126 16.13 13.63 16.06
CA LEU A 126 14.84 13.50 15.39
C LEU A 126 14.23 12.11 15.63
N THR A 127 12.90 12.05 15.76
CA THR A 127 12.18 10.78 15.68
C THR A 127 12.15 10.30 14.23
N VAL A 128 12.58 9.07 13.96
CA VAL A 128 12.53 8.43 12.66
C VAL A 128 11.53 7.26 12.68
N TYR A 129 10.97 6.92 11.52
CA TYR A 129 9.92 5.92 11.40
C TYR A 129 10.32 4.77 10.48
N GLY A 130 10.06 3.54 10.95
CA GLY A 130 10.21 2.30 10.20
C GLY A 130 11.65 1.95 9.85
N THR A 131 11.84 0.77 9.24
CA THR A 131 13.16 0.26 8.83
C THR A 131 13.85 1.13 7.77
N SER A 132 13.11 2.00 7.07
CA SER A 132 13.69 2.98 6.16
C SER A 132 14.34 4.17 6.87
N GLY A 133 14.06 4.35 8.17
CA GLY A 133 14.49 5.53 8.91
C GLY A 133 13.94 6.82 8.32
N ALA A 134 12.65 6.82 7.98
CA ALA A 134 11.97 7.98 7.41
C ALA A 134 11.99 9.14 8.39
N LEU A 135 12.44 10.31 7.94
CA LEU A 135 12.48 11.53 8.75
C LEU A 135 11.05 12.03 9.06
N PRO A 136 10.83 12.90 10.03
CA PRO A 136 9.50 13.24 10.53
C PRO A 136 8.51 13.66 9.47
N LEU A 137 8.92 14.42 8.45
CA LEU A 137 8.03 14.83 7.35
C LEU A 137 7.55 13.62 6.53
N ARG A 138 8.46 12.71 6.17
CA ARG A 138 8.11 11.50 5.41
C ARG A 138 7.29 10.54 6.26
N GLY A 139 7.65 10.35 7.52
CA GLY A 139 6.88 9.56 8.48
C GLY A 139 5.44 10.07 8.61
N TRP A 140 5.25 11.40 8.71
CA TRP A 140 3.93 12.00 8.76
C TRP A 140 3.12 11.76 7.48
N ILE A 141 3.75 11.90 6.30
CA ILE A 141 3.09 11.61 5.00
C ILE A 141 2.78 10.12 4.88
N ASP A 142 3.66 9.25 5.35
CA ASP A 142 3.45 7.79 5.37
C ASP A 142 2.24 7.41 6.21
N GLN A 143 2.14 7.90 7.44
CA GLN A 143 0.99 7.68 8.31
C GLN A 143 -0.31 8.22 7.70
N LEU A 144 -0.26 9.37 7.01
CA LEU A 144 -1.42 9.88 6.27
C LEU A 144 -1.83 8.94 5.12
N HIS A 145 -0.86 8.38 4.40
CA HIS A 145 -1.10 7.45 3.29
C HIS A 145 -1.62 6.09 3.77
N ARG A 146 -1.01 5.56 4.83
CA ARG A 146 -1.22 4.21 5.34
C ARG A 146 -2.47 4.10 6.23
N ASN A 147 -2.71 5.08 7.11
CA ASN A 147 -3.76 4.97 8.13
C ASN A 147 -4.47 6.28 8.48
N LEU A 148 -4.25 7.39 7.74
CA LEU A 148 -4.87 8.71 8.00
C LEU A 148 -4.62 9.26 9.41
N HIS A 149 -3.57 8.86 10.09
CA HIS A 149 -3.36 9.11 11.52
C HIS A 149 -4.51 8.64 12.42
N LEU A 150 -5.27 7.59 12.00
CA LEU A 150 -6.40 7.01 12.72
C LEU A 150 -6.11 5.58 13.21
N GLY A 151 -4.86 5.15 13.23
CA GLY A 151 -4.45 3.82 13.66
C GLY A 151 -5.16 2.71 12.87
N ASP A 152 -5.67 1.68 13.56
CA ASP A 152 -6.29 0.50 12.95
C ASP A 152 -7.52 0.82 12.09
N VAL A 153 -8.34 1.77 12.51
CA VAL A 153 -9.51 2.21 11.70
C VAL A 153 -9.05 2.77 10.36
N GLY A 154 -7.95 3.53 10.38
CA GLY A 154 -7.36 4.05 9.15
C GLY A 154 -6.74 2.95 8.28
N ARG A 155 -6.16 1.91 8.87
CA ARG A 155 -5.63 0.74 8.14
C ARG A 155 -6.74 -0.01 7.38
N LEU A 156 -7.91 -0.22 8.00
CA LEU A 156 -9.09 -0.79 7.33
C LEU A 156 -9.51 0.02 6.10
N TYR A 157 -9.46 1.32 6.22
CA TYR A 157 -9.75 2.26 5.16
C TYR A 157 -8.76 2.16 3.99
N SER A 158 -7.46 2.09 4.30
CA SER A 158 -6.41 1.95 3.29
C SER A 158 -6.54 0.62 2.53
N GLU A 159 -6.77 -0.50 3.23
CA GLU A 159 -7.03 -1.79 2.62
C GLU A 159 -8.25 -1.78 1.70
N LEU A 160 -9.35 -1.16 2.15
CA LEU A 160 -10.55 -1.00 1.34
C LEU A 160 -10.25 -0.20 0.06
N SER A 161 -9.46 0.88 0.19
CA SER A 161 -9.08 1.73 -0.95
C SER A 161 -8.23 0.98 -1.98
N ALA A 162 -7.18 0.28 -1.55
CA ALA A 162 -6.29 -0.50 -2.41
C ALA A 162 -7.06 -1.62 -3.13
N SER A 163 -7.91 -2.36 -2.40
CA SER A 163 -8.72 -3.45 -2.93
C SER A 163 -9.71 -2.97 -4.00
N TRP A 164 -10.42 -1.87 -3.74
CA TRP A 164 -11.37 -1.31 -4.70
C TRP A 164 -10.69 -0.63 -5.88
N LEU A 165 -9.47 -0.10 -5.73
CA LEU A 165 -8.70 0.45 -6.86
C LEU A 165 -8.51 -0.62 -7.94
N GLY A 166 -8.11 -1.84 -7.56
CA GLY A 166 -7.98 -2.98 -8.47
C GLY A 166 -9.29 -3.29 -9.21
N VAL A 167 -10.41 -3.36 -8.48
CA VAL A 167 -11.75 -3.62 -9.06
C VAL A 167 -12.17 -2.50 -10.01
N ILE A 168 -11.96 -1.24 -9.64
CA ILE A 168 -12.28 -0.06 -10.47
C ILE A 168 -11.44 -0.08 -11.75
N ALA A 169 -10.15 -0.38 -11.65
CA ALA A 169 -9.23 -0.44 -12.78
C ALA A 169 -9.62 -1.54 -13.77
N VAL A 170 -9.89 -2.76 -13.30
CA VAL A 170 -10.33 -3.90 -14.14
C VAL A 170 -11.69 -3.62 -14.78
N ALA A 171 -12.65 -3.09 -14.03
CA ALA A 171 -13.96 -2.71 -14.58
C ALA A 171 -13.81 -1.59 -15.63
N GLY A 172 -12.94 -0.60 -15.37
CA GLY A 172 -12.60 0.48 -16.30
C GLY A 172 -11.98 -0.03 -17.60
N LEU A 173 -11.04 -0.98 -17.51
CA LEU A 173 -10.46 -1.67 -18.66
C LEU A 173 -11.53 -2.38 -19.49
N GLY A 174 -12.44 -3.13 -18.84
CA GLY A 174 -13.56 -3.79 -19.51
C GLY A 174 -14.48 -2.81 -20.26
N LEU A 175 -14.75 -1.64 -19.68
CA LEU A 175 -15.51 -0.57 -20.32
C LEU A 175 -14.75 0.04 -21.51
N TRP A 176 -13.43 0.26 -21.36
CA TRP A 176 -12.57 0.77 -22.42
C TRP A 176 -12.50 -0.19 -23.61
N ILE A 177 -12.28 -1.50 -23.37
CA ILE A 177 -12.26 -2.54 -24.41
C ILE A 177 -13.59 -2.55 -25.19
N ARG A 178 -14.72 -2.49 -24.48
CA ARG A 178 -16.05 -2.44 -25.13
C ARG A 178 -16.23 -1.20 -26.02
N ARG A 179 -15.69 -0.06 -25.57
CA ARG A 179 -15.68 1.18 -26.37
C ARG A 179 -14.77 1.06 -27.57
N ALA A 180 -13.57 0.49 -27.39
CA ALA A 180 -12.59 0.27 -28.45
C ALA A 180 -13.12 -0.65 -29.55
N ARG A 181 -13.82 -1.74 -29.18
CA ARG A 181 -14.46 -2.67 -30.15
C ARG A 181 -15.58 -2.02 -30.96
N ARG A 182 -16.15 -0.93 -30.49
CA ARG A 182 -17.22 -0.17 -31.19
C ARG A 182 -16.68 1.03 -31.96
N SER A 183 -15.43 1.39 -31.78
CA SER A 183 -14.76 2.49 -32.47
C SER A 183 -14.18 2.02 -33.80
N ARG A 184 -14.27 2.86 -34.84
CA ARG A 184 -13.60 2.56 -36.12
C ARG A 184 -12.08 2.58 -36.03
N ARG A 185 -11.54 3.36 -35.07
CA ARG A 185 -10.10 3.49 -34.83
C ARG A 185 -9.82 3.47 -33.33
N ALA A 186 -9.57 2.30 -32.79
CA ALA A 186 -9.30 2.12 -31.35
C ALA A 186 -8.12 2.99 -30.85
N ARG A 187 -7.11 3.21 -31.71
CA ARG A 187 -5.96 4.08 -31.37
C ARG A 187 -6.32 5.51 -31.03
N ASP A 188 -7.46 6.02 -31.55
CA ASP A 188 -7.90 7.38 -31.27
C ASP A 188 -8.39 7.53 -29.81
N LEU A 189 -8.68 6.42 -29.11
CA LEU A 189 -9.03 6.38 -27.70
C LEU A 189 -7.82 6.47 -26.77
N LEU A 190 -6.61 6.29 -27.29
CA LEU A 190 -5.36 6.46 -26.53
C LEU A 190 -5.00 7.95 -26.36
N ARG A 191 -5.60 8.83 -27.15
CA ARG A 191 -5.37 10.27 -27.10
C ARG A 191 -6.64 10.99 -26.65
N PRO A 192 -6.53 12.02 -25.78
CA PRO A 192 -7.67 12.80 -25.39
C PRO A 192 -8.19 13.66 -26.55
N ASP A 193 -9.49 13.67 -26.75
CA ASP A 193 -10.14 14.60 -27.68
C ASP A 193 -10.35 15.97 -27.01
N LEU A 194 -9.38 16.85 -27.18
CA LEU A 194 -9.40 18.21 -26.62
C LEU A 194 -10.38 19.14 -27.35
N ARG A 195 -10.84 18.78 -28.56
CA ARG A 195 -11.81 19.55 -29.36
C ARG A 195 -13.25 19.34 -28.87
N ALA A 196 -13.52 18.20 -28.23
CA ALA A 196 -14.80 17.92 -27.61
C ALA A 196 -15.09 18.93 -26.47
N ARG A 197 -16.37 19.14 -26.14
CA ARG A 197 -16.80 20.04 -25.07
C ARG A 197 -17.64 19.31 -24.02
N GLY A 198 -17.70 19.87 -22.83
CA GLY A 198 -18.53 19.36 -21.74
C GLY A 198 -18.20 17.91 -21.36
N TYR A 199 -19.25 17.11 -21.15
CA TYR A 199 -19.14 15.71 -20.74
C TYR A 199 -18.25 14.85 -21.68
N ARG A 200 -18.33 15.07 -23.01
CA ARG A 200 -17.54 14.27 -23.98
C ARG A 200 -16.04 14.51 -23.80
N ARG A 201 -15.62 15.76 -23.55
CA ARG A 201 -14.21 16.08 -23.27
C ARG A 201 -13.75 15.42 -21.98
N THR A 202 -14.51 15.54 -20.89
CA THR A 202 -14.16 14.93 -19.60
C THR A 202 -14.07 13.41 -19.70
N LEU A 203 -15.01 12.76 -20.40
CA LEU A 203 -14.97 11.31 -20.65
C LEU A 203 -13.76 10.89 -21.49
N SER A 204 -13.38 11.71 -22.48
CA SER A 204 -12.20 11.42 -23.30
C SER A 204 -10.92 11.53 -22.49
N LEU A 205 -10.76 12.57 -21.69
CA LEU A 205 -9.63 12.74 -20.77
C LEU A 205 -9.53 11.56 -19.77
N HIS A 206 -10.64 11.27 -19.08
CA HIS A 206 -10.68 10.18 -18.11
C HIS A 206 -10.34 8.82 -18.74
N SER A 207 -10.91 8.49 -19.91
CA SER A 207 -10.69 7.20 -20.54
C SER A 207 -9.31 7.03 -21.17
N SER A 208 -8.71 8.09 -21.72
CA SER A 208 -7.36 8.03 -22.25
C SER A 208 -6.30 8.05 -21.13
N ALA A 209 -6.46 8.88 -20.11
CA ALA A 209 -5.58 8.84 -18.94
C ALA A 209 -5.62 7.46 -18.26
N GLY A 210 -6.83 6.91 -18.07
CA GLY A 210 -7.02 5.62 -17.43
C GLY A 210 -6.31 4.45 -18.10
N ILE A 211 -6.24 4.42 -19.43
CA ILE A 211 -5.51 3.33 -20.11
C ILE A 211 -3.99 3.49 -19.95
N TRP A 212 -3.47 4.71 -19.92
CA TRP A 212 -2.05 4.97 -19.75
C TRP A 212 -1.55 4.65 -18.33
N VAL A 213 -2.36 4.93 -17.29
CA VAL A 213 -1.97 4.64 -15.90
C VAL A 213 -2.47 3.28 -15.41
N LEU A 214 -3.15 2.50 -16.25
CA LEU A 214 -3.80 1.25 -15.84
C LEU A 214 -2.82 0.27 -15.17
N LEU A 215 -1.67 0.04 -15.81
CA LEU A 215 -0.68 -0.89 -15.29
C LEU A 215 -0.12 -0.41 -13.95
N GLY A 216 0.19 0.89 -13.84
CA GLY A 216 0.63 1.49 -12.59
C GLY A 216 -0.45 1.41 -11.50
N ALA A 217 -1.71 1.67 -11.82
CA ALA A 217 -2.81 1.57 -10.87
C ALA A 217 -3.02 0.13 -10.36
N LEU A 218 -2.91 -0.87 -11.25
CA LEU A 218 -2.99 -2.29 -10.86
C LEU A 218 -1.79 -2.71 -10.02
N PHE A 219 -0.59 -2.24 -10.37
CA PHE A 219 0.63 -2.47 -9.60
C PHE A 219 0.51 -1.86 -8.19
N LEU A 220 0.10 -0.59 -8.07
CA LEU A 220 -0.08 0.08 -6.79
C LEU A 220 -1.20 -0.57 -5.95
N ALA A 221 -2.28 -1.06 -6.58
CA ALA A 221 -3.32 -1.81 -5.89
C ALA A 221 -2.79 -3.14 -5.34
N ALA A 222 -2.04 -3.90 -6.15
CA ALA A 222 -1.48 -5.18 -5.75
C ALA A 222 -0.48 -5.03 -4.60
N THR A 223 0.50 -4.12 -4.76
CA THR A 223 1.51 -3.86 -3.72
C THR A 223 0.92 -3.22 -2.46
N GLY A 224 -0.09 -2.33 -2.59
CA GLY A 224 -0.78 -1.77 -1.43
C GLY A 224 -1.59 -2.81 -0.63
N ILE A 225 -2.12 -3.85 -1.29
CA ILE A 225 -2.81 -4.96 -0.60
C ILE A 225 -1.82 -5.82 0.20
N THR A 226 -0.59 -6.02 -0.26
CA THR A 226 0.40 -6.84 0.47
C THR A 226 0.75 -6.28 1.85
N TRP A 227 0.57 -4.97 2.05
CA TRP A 227 0.80 -4.29 3.35
C TRP A 227 -0.48 -4.08 4.16
N SER A 228 -1.61 -4.54 3.66
CA SER A 228 -2.89 -4.38 4.35
C SER A 228 -3.04 -5.41 5.49
N GLN A 229 -3.90 -5.09 6.44
CA GLN A 229 -4.05 -5.86 7.66
C GLN A 229 -4.57 -7.30 7.39
N TYR A 230 -5.70 -7.44 6.72
CA TYR A 230 -6.30 -8.74 6.46
C TYR A 230 -5.83 -9.36 5.15
N GLY A 231 -5.84 -8.57 4.06
CA GLY A 231 -5.39 -9.05 2.76
C GLY A 231 -3.90 -9.38 2.76
N GLY A 232 -3.08 -8.54 3.40
CA GLY A 232 -1.64 -8.76 3.56
C GLY A 232 -1.35 -10.01 4.41
N GLY A 233 -2.04 -10.18 5.54
CA GLY A 233 -1.92 -11.37 6.38
C GLY A 233 -2.25 -12.66 5.63
N ASN A 234 -3.37 -12.69 4.87
CA ASN A 234 -3.72 -13.85 4.05
C ASN A 234 -2.68 -14.15 2.95
N ILE A 235 -2.08 -13.10 2.36
CA ILE A 235 -0.99 -13.25 1.37
C ILE A 235 0.27 -13.78 2.07
N GLY A 236 0.60 -13.30 3.28
CA GLY A 236 1.69 -13.80 4.11
C GLY A 236 1.56 -15.30 4.37
N THR A 237 0.42 -15.73 4.92
CA THR A 237 0.12 -17.15 5.17
C THR A 237 0.22 -18.00 3.90
N LEU A 238 -0.23 -17.46 2.75
CA LEU A 238 -0.11 -18.17 1.48
C LEU A 238 1.36 -18.31 1.06
N ARG A 239 2.17 -17.26 1.23
CA ARG A 239 3.61 -17.30 0.94
C ARG A 239 4.33 -18.32 1.81
N GLU A 240 4.05 -18.35 3.11
CA GLU A 240 4.57 -19.33 4.05
C GLU A 240 4.21 -20.75 3.63
N ALA A 241 2.95 -21.01 3.29
CA ALA A 241 2.47 -22.33 2.84
C ALA A 241 3.17 -22.84 1.56
N PHE A 242 3.64 -21.91 0.69
CA PHE A 242 4.40 -22.25 -0.52
C PHE A 242 5.92 -22.14 -0.34
N GLY A 243 6.42 -21.83 0.84
CA GLY A 243 7.85 -21.66 1.11
C GLY A 243 8.47 -20.42 0.48
N PHE A 244 7.66 -19.40 0.14
CA PHE A 244 8.10 -18.12 -0.45
C PHE A 244 8.42 -17.07 0.62
N THR A 245 9.10 -17.47 1.67
CA THR A 245 9.53 -16.60 2.75
C THR A 245 10.90 -16.00 2.45
N THR A 246 11.12 -14.77 2.89
CA THR A 246 12.45 -14.15 2.87
C THR A 246 13.28 -14.80 3.96
N GLN A 247 14.45 -15.32 3.62
CA GLN A 247 15.39 -15.82 4.62
C GLN A 247 15.96 -14.63 5.40
N ALA A 248 16.00 -14.77 6.69
CA ALA A 248 16.61 -13.83 7.62
C ALA A 248 17.86 -14.45 8.21
N VAL A 249 18.84 -13.63 8.54
CA VAL A 249 20.02 -14.07 9.26
C VAL A 249 19.63 -14.51 10.69
N ASP A 250 20.13 -15.66 11.13
CA ASP A 250 19.96 -16.12 12.52
C ASP A 250 21.06 -15.52 13.41
N ALA A 251 20.62 -14.67 14.33
CA ALA A 251 21.53 -13.99 15.26
C ALA A 251 21.71 -14.73 16.60
N HIS A 252 21.18 -15.96 16.76
CA HIS A 252 21.39 -16.71 18.01
C HIS A 252 22.80 -17.28 18.07
N LEU A 253 23.50 -17.00 19.18
CA LEU A 253 24.80 -17.58 19.43
C LEU A 253 24.67 -19.08 19.73
N PRO A 254 25.49 -19.95 19.14
CA PRO A 254 25.51 -21.37 19.50
C PRO A 254 25.83 -21.51 20.99
N ALA A 255 24.96 -22.21 21.75
CA ALA A 255 25.16 -22.45 23.16
C ALA A 255 26.59 -22.93 23.41
N ALA A 256 27.35 -22.23 24.24
CA ALA A 256 28.73 -22.56 24.55
C ALA A 256 28.83 -24.07 24.99
N ALA A 257 29.50 -24.88 24.19
CA ALA A 257 29.68 -26.29 24.43
C ALA A 257 30.53 -26.50 25.71
N GLY A 258 29.90 -26.29 26.88
CA GLY A 258 30.66 -26.44 28.12
C GLY A 258 29.94 -26.15 29.41
N GLN A 259 28.62 -26.38 29.56
CA GLN A 259 28.02 -26.53 30.87
C GLN A 259 26.98 -27.64 30.89
N GLY A 260 27.45 -28.84 31.28
CA GLY A 260 26.73 -29.81 32.07
C GLY A 260 25.38 -30.34 31.57
N ALA A 261 25.41 -31.25 30.59
CA ALA A 261 24.32 -32.22 30.45
C ALA A 261 24.36 -33.18 31.62
N ALA A 262 23.59 -32.92 32.67
CA ALA A 262 23.23 -33.92 33.68
C ALA A 262 21.77 -33.67 34.11
N GLY A 263 20.88 -34.55 33.71
CA GLY A 263 19.52 -34.60 34.26
C GLY A 263 18.45 -34.88 33.22
N GLY A 264 18.31 -36.14 32.82
CA GLY A 264 17.15 -36.61 32.06
C GLY A 264 15.87 -36.47 32.87
N GLY A 265 14.82 -36.21 32.17
CA GLY A 265 13.46 -36.21 32.68
C GLY A 265 12.48 -35.99 31.52
N ALA A 266 12.02 -37.11 30.96
CA ALA A 266 10.85 -37.11 30.10
C ALA A 266 9.66 -36.60 30.93
N ALA A 267 8.97 -35.61 30.49
CA ALA A 267 7.65 -35.23 30.99
C ALA A 267 6.75 -34.89 29.83
N ASP A 268 5.64 -35.52 29.87
CA ASP A 268 4.53 -35.61 28.97
C ASP A 268 3.95 -34.25 28.52
N GLY A 269 3.29 -34.36 27.34
CA GLY A 269 2.58 -33.30 26.63
C GLY A 269 1.62 -32.48 27.47
N GLU A 270 1.74 -31.21 27.30
CA GLU A 270 0.64 -30.26 27.51
C GLU A 270 0.48 -29.45 26.23
N GLU A 271 -0.75 -29.49 25.71
CA GLU A 271 -1.20 -28.67 24.58
C GLU A 271 -1.05 -27.19 24.91
N PRO A 272 -0.56 -26.33 23.98
CA PRO A 272 -0.56 -24.89 24.22
C PRO A 272 -1.98 -24.37 24.05
N GLY A 273 -2.53 -23.88 25.15
CA GLY A 273 -3.83 -23.20 25.19
C GLY A 273 -3.88 -21.98 24.26
N GLU A 274 -5.06 -21.85 23.68
CA GLU A 274 -5.54 -20.71 22.90
C GLU A 274 -5.43 -19.37 23.66
N HIS A 275 -4.31 -18.67 23.59
CA HIS A 275 -4.20 -17.23 23.86
C HIS A 275 -2.91 -16.64 23.27
N ALA A 276 -2.75 -16.74 21.95
CA ALA A 276 -1.77 -15.94 21.20
C ALA A 276 -2.47 -15.28 19.98
N GLY A 277 -3.48 -14.48 20.27
CA GLY A 277 -4.08 -13.58 19.32
C GLY A 277 -3.62 -12.15 19.59
N HIS A 278 -3.16 -11.48 18.53
CA HIS A 278 -2.81 -10.08 18.42
C HIS A 278 -1.36 -9.66 18.72
N ALA A 279 -0.39 -10.32 18.11
CA ALA A 279 0.89 -9.69 17.78
C ALA A 279 0.82 -9.23 16.31
N GLY A 280 1.05 -7.93 16.08
CA GLY A 280 0.72 -7.19 14.88
C GLY A 280 1.33 -7.72 13.59
N HIS A 281 0.48 -7.93 12.61
CA HIS A 281 0.86 -8.15 11.21
C HIS A 281 1.33 -6.83 10.57
N GLY A 282 2.55 -6.38 10.95
CA GLY A 282 3.27 -5.31 10.30
C GLY A 282 4.48 -5.79 9.49
N ALA A 283 4.74 -7.09 9.48
CA ALA A 283 5.94 -7.70 8.92
C ALA A 283 5.88 -7.87 7.39
N ALA A 284 5.90 -6.79 6.64
CA ALA A 284 6.25 -6.81 5.21
C ALA A 284 7.37 -5.81 4.86
N GLU A 285 7.93 -5.11 5.82
CA GLU A 285 9.14 -4.31 5.67
C GLU A 285 10.25 -4.96 6.51
N GLY A 286 10.57 -6.22 6.23
CA GLY A 286 11.36 -7.00 7.14
C GLY A 286 12.84 -6.98 6.82
N SER A 287 13.59 -6.41 7.71
CA SER A 287 14.72 -7.11 8.28
C SER A 287 14.23 -7.70 9.60
N PRO A 288 14.32 -9.01 9.83
CA PRO A 288 13.79 -9.67 11.04
C PRO A 288 14.45 -9.22 12.35
N GLY A 289 15.62 -8.60 12.28
CA GLY A 289 16.32 -8.06 13.45
C GLY A 289 15.72 -6.78 14.01
N ALA A 290 15.14 -5.90 13.18
CA ALA A 290 14.60 -4.63 13.64
C ALA A 290 13.23 -4.77 14.35
N ASP A 291 12.39 -5.73 13.88
CA ASP A 291 11.09 -5.96 14.50
C ASP A 291 11.21 -6.74 15.83
N ALA A 292 12.24 -7.58 15.96
CA ALA A 292 12.54 -8.26 17.23
C ALA A 292 13.04 -7.27 18.30
N ALA A 293 13.82 -6.27 17.92
CA ALA A 293 14.31 -5.22 18.81
C ALA A 293 13.19 -4.29 19.33
N ALA A 294 12.18 -4.01 18.48
CA ALA A 294 11.03 -3.18 18.85
C ALA A 294 9.96 -3.93 19.67
N ALA A 295 9.88 -5.26 19.54
CA ALA A 295 8.85 -6.08 20.21
C ALA A 295 9.24 -6.60 21.60
N SER A 296 10.52 -6.59 21.96
CA SER A 296 10.97 -7.06 23.27
C SER A 296 10.90 -5.95 24.31
N GLY A 297 9.72 -5.75 24.88
CA GLY A 297 9.53 -5.03 26.15
C GLY A 297 10.13 -5.82 27.32
N SER A 298 11.43 -6.16 27.26
CA SER A 298 12.14 -6.87 28.32
C SER A 298 12.85 -5.88 29.23
N THR A 299 12.54 -5.95 30.48
CA THR A 299 13.20 -5.30 31.61
C THR A 299 14.70 -5.62 31.63
N ALA A 300 15.52 -4.54 31.69
CA ALA A 300 16.97 -4.57 31.81
C ALA A 300 17.73 -5.26 30.67
N ALA A 301 17.73 -4.65 29.50
CA ALA A 301 18.74 -4.99 28.48
C ALA A 301 20.13 -4.67 29.04
N GLU A 302 21.00 -5.70 29.00
CA GLU A 302 22.41 -5.52 29.30
C GLU A 302 23.00 -4.44 28.38
N ARG A 303 23.72 -3.48 28.96
CA ARG A 303 24.34 -2.40 28.18
C ARG A 303 25.30 -3.02 27.17
N VAL A 304 25.06 -2.79 25.92
CA VAL A 304 25.94 -3.23 24.86
C VAL A 304 27.19 -2.34 24.90
N ASP A 305 28.37 -2.96 25.01
CA ASP A 305 29.67 -2.25 24.89
C ASP A 305 29.86 -1.84 23.43
N PRO A 306 29.84 -0.54 23.10
CA PRO A 306 30.05 -0.07 21.72
C PRO A 306 31.44 -0.33 21.18
N ALA A 307 32.40 -0.70 22.04
CA ALA A 307 33.80 -0.90 21.64
C ALA A 307 34.00 -1.94 20.55
N ALA A 308 33.12 -2.94 20.47
CA ALA A 308 33.19 -3.98 19.44
C ALA A 308 32.65 -3.57 18.07
N ILE A 309 31.96 -2.42 17.94
CA ILE A 309 31.18 -2.07 16.73
C ILE A 309 32.04 -1.90 15.47
N ASP A 310 33.23 -1.33 15.62
CA ASP A 310 34.18 -1.13 14.51
C ASP A 310 34.72 -2.46 14.00
N ASP A 311 35.05 -3.39 14.90
CA ASP A 311 35.54 -4.73 14.57
C ASP A 311 34.43 -5.63 13.97
N VAL A 312 33.24 -5.51 14.50
CA VAL A 312 32.03 -6.20 13.97
C VAL A 312 31.72 -5.72 12.55
N LEU A 313 31.75 -4.41 12.29
CA LEU A 313 31.58 -3.88 10.94
C LEU A 313 32.68 -4.39 9.99
N ALA A 314 33.94 -4.38 10.42
CA ALA A 314 35.06 -4.90 9.63
C ALA A 314 34.93 -6.40 9.35
N ALA A 315 34.44 -7.19 10.31
CA ALA A 315 34.15 -8.60 10.12
C ALA A 315 33.04 -8.80 9.07
N GLY A 316 31.92 -8.06 9.15
CA GLY A 316 30.85 -8.11 8.15
C GLY A 316 31.33 -7.74 6.74
N GLN A 317 32.11 -6.65 6.63
CA GLN A 317 32.69 -6.20 5.36
C GLN A 317 33.69 -7.21 4.75
N SER A 318 34.28 -8.08 5.56
CA SER A 318 35.17 -9.13 5.06
C SER A 318 34.41 -10.30 4.42
N VAL A 319 33.08 -10.36 4.55
CA VAL A 319 32.23 -11.47 4.10
C VAL A 319 31.38 -11.11 2.90
N ASN A 320 30.36 -10.26 3.07
CA ASN A 320 29.38 -9.92 2.02
C ASN A 320 28.73 -8.55 2.20
N ILE A 321 29.30 -7.66 3.02
CA ILE A 321 28.81 -6.29 3.18
C ILE A 321 29.67 -5.37 2.32
N ASP A 322 29.19 -5.08 1.11
CA ASP A 322 29.96 -4.42 0.04
C ASP A 322 29.59 -2.95 -0.16
N THR A 323 28.41 -2.52 0.32
CA THR A 323 27.92 -1.14 0.13
C THR A 323 28.23 -0.24 1.32
N GLY A 324 28.20 1.08 1.10
CA GLY A 324 28.31 2.08 2.18
C GLY A 324 26.99 2.30 2.95
N LEU A 325 25.86 1.77 2.44
CA LEU A 325 24.56 1.89 3.09
C LEU A 325 24.34 0.69 4.02
N VAL A 326 24.88 0.79 5.21
CA VAL A 326 24.92 -0.28 6.22
C VAL A 326 24.13 0.12 7.45
N GLU A 327 23.56 -0.86 8.10
CA GLU A 327 22.95 -0.76 9.42
C GLU A 327 23.53 -1.85 10.32
N ILE A 328 23.94 -1.46 11.51
CA ILE A 328 24.52 -2.33 12.52
C ILE A 328 23.51 -2.41 13.67
N LEU A 329 23.04 -3.60 13.97
CA LEU A 329 22.10 -3.88 15.06
C LEU A 329 22.88 -4.51 16.21
N PRO A 330 22.84 -3.94 17.41
CA PRO A 330 23.45 -4.54 18.58
C PRO A 330 22.72 -5.79 19.04
N PRO A 331 23.35 -6.69 19.81
CA PRO A 331 22.69 -7.84 20.40
C PRO A 331 21.53 -7.39 21.30
N VAL A 332 20.44 -8.15 21.27
CA VAL A 332 19.24 -7.87 22.08
C VAL A 332 19.42 -8.41 23.51
N ASP A 333 20.18 -9.49 23.66
CA ASP A 333 20.49 -10.16 24.92
C ASP A 333 21.87 -10.83 24.85
N GLY A 334 22.31 -11.46 25.93
CA GLY A 334 23.62 -12.13 26.03
C GLY A 334 23.80 -13.35 25.14
N ASP A 335 22.72 -13.90 24.57
CA ASP A 335 22.72 -15.07 23.68
C ASP A 335 22.56 -14.65 22.20
N SER A 336 22.63 -13.36 21.90
CA SER A 336 22.48 -12.80 20.56
C SER A 336 23.78 -12.23 20.01
N ALA A 337 23.97 -12.39 18.70
CA ALA A 337 25.06 -11.81 17.93
C ALA A 337 24.71 -10.39 17.45
N TRP A 338 25.71 -9.62 17.08
CA TRP A 338 25.56 -8.40 16.30
C TRP A 338 25.10 -8.75 14.90
N VAL A 339 24.24 -7.91 14.29
CA VAL A 339 23.86 -8.06 12.89
C VAL A 339 24.35 -6.84 12.10
N VAL A 340 25.13 -7.10 11.07
CA VAL A 340 25.53 -6.09 10.07
C VAL A 340 24.75 -6.37 8.80
N GLN A 341 23.96 -5.40 8.34
CA GLN A 341 23.13 -5.59 7.17
C GLN A 341 23.20 -4.41 6.20
N GLU A 342 23.11 -4.70 4.93
CA GLU A 342 22.97 -3.69 3.89
C GLU A 342 21.53 -3.18 3.80
N ILE A 343 21.38 -1.87 3.65
CA ILE A 343 20.10 -1.19 3.53
C ILE A 343 19.93 -0.49 2.16
N GLN A 344 20.70 -0.92 1.17
CA GLN A 344 20.62 -0.37 -0.18
C GLN A 344 19.40 -0.90 -0.94
N ARG A 345 18.39 -0.05 -1.08
CA ARG A 345 17.13 -0.37 -1.75
C ARG A 345 17.11 0.01 -3.24
N SER A 346 18.09 0.76 -3.70
CA SER A 346 18.24 1.11 -5.12
C SER A 346 18.79 -0.07 -5.91
N TYR A 347 18.46 -0.13 -7.21
CA TYR A 347 18.97 -1.18 -8.09
C TYR A 347 20.44 -0.92 -8.49
N PRO A 348 21.31 -1.93 -8.44
CA PRO A 348 21.05 -3.28 -7.94
C PRO A 348 20.75 -3.26 -6.44
N THR A 349 19.75 -4.06 -6.02
CA THR A 349 19.35 -4.14 -4.62
C THR A 349 20.38 -4.96 -3.86
N GLU A 350 21.02 -4.36 -2.86
CA GLU A 350 21.97 -5.00 -1.95
C GLU A 350 21.38 -4.92 -0.53
N VAL A 351 20.99 -6.08 -0.02
CA VAL A 351 20.38 -6.24 1.32
C VAL A 351 20.88 -7.52 1.97
N ASP A 352 22.17 -7.75 1.84
CA ASP A 352 22.88 -8.85 2.45
C ASP A 352 23.01 -8.61 3.96
N ALA A 353 23.11 -9.67 4.74
CA ALA A 353 23.22 -9.55 6.18
C ALA A 353 24.13 -10.64 6.76
N VAL A 354 24.87 -10.27 7.80
CA VAL A 354 25.79 -11.14 8.55
C VAL A 354 25.55 -11.00 10.04
N ALA A 355 25.44 -12.12 10.74
CA ALA A 355 25.49 -12.20 12.19
C ALA A 355 26.91 -12.48 12.67
N VAL A 356 27.42 -11.64 13.56
CA VAL A 356 28.80 -11.68 14.06
C VAL A 356 28.79 -11.75 15.59
N ASP A 357 29.48 -12.72 16.16
CA ASP A 357 29.71 -12.79 17.61
C ASP A 357 30.65 -11.64 18.02
N GLY A 358 30.18 -10.73 18.87
CA GLY A 358 30.95 -9.56 19.30
C GLY A 358 32.18 -9.88 20.15
N ALA A 359 32.27 -11.07 20.75
CA ALA A 359 33.39 -11.47 21.57
C ALA A 359 34.51 -12.17 20.78
N THR A 360 34.13 -13.01 19.81
CA THR A 360 35.05 -13.83 19.02
C THR A 360 35.31 -13.27 17.63
N LEU A 361 34.43 -12.39 17.13
CA LEU A 361 34.38 -11.87 15.77
C LEU A 361 34.17 -12.98 14.72
N GLU A 362 33.66 -14.14 15.15
CA GLU A 362 33.28 -15.22 14.25
C GLU A 362 31.91 -14.95 13.62
N VAL A 363 31.79 -15.30 12.35
CA VAL A 363 30.52 -15.23 11.64
C VAL A 363 29.62 -16.39 12.08
N VAL A 364 28.48 -16.07 12.65
CA VAL A 364 27.49 -17.03 13.14
C VAL A 364 26.59 -17.52 12.01
N ASP A 365 26.09 -16.58 11.21
CA ASP A 365 25.22 -16.85 10.07
C ASP A 365 25.30 -15.71 9.05
N ARG A 366 24.87 -15.97 7.79
CA ARG A 366 24.78 -14.95 6.75
C ARG A 366 23.64 -15.20 5.80
N THR A 367 23.12 -14.16 5.20
CA THR A 367 22.17 -14.23 4.11
C THR A 367 22.59 -13.34 2.95
N ASP A 368 22.53 -13.89 1.75
CA ASP A 368 22.84 -13.16 0.51
C ASP A 368 21.54 -12.96 -0.28
N PHE A 369 21.26 -11.72 -0.68
CA PHE A 369 20.06 -11.41 -1.47
C PHE A 369 20.05 -12.13 -2.82
N SER A 370 21.25 -12.38 -3.37
CA SER A 370 21.44 -13.14 -4.61
C SER A 370 20.90 -14.57 -4.52
N ASP A 371 20.86 -15.17 -3.34
CA ASP A 371 20.44 -16.55 -3.09
C ASP A 371 18.96 -16.68 -2.72
N GLN A 372 18.28 -15.54 -2.47
CA GLN A 372 16.86 -15.52 -2.17
C GLN A 372 16.02 -16.03 -3.35
N ASP A 373 14.88 -16.64 -3.05
CA ASP A 373 13.91 -17.09 -4.04
C ASP A 373 13.38 -15.96 -4.90
N LEU A 374 13.02 -16.27 -6.16
CA LEU A 374 12.46 -15.27 -7.09
C LEU A 374 11.22 -14.57 -6.52
N ALA A 375 10.39 -15.27 -5.75
CA ALA A 375 9.20 -14.68 -5.14
C ALA A 375 9.57 -13.65 -4.07
N ALA A 376 10.59 -13.92 -3.24
CA ALA A 376 11.14 -12.99 -2.27
C ALA A 376 11.73 -11.76 -2.97
N LYS A 377 12.56 -11.95 -4.01
CA LYS A 377 13.13 -10.87 -4.83
C LYS A 377 12.04 -10.00 -5.47
N LEU A 378 11.02 -10.60 -6.10
CA LEU A 378 9.92 -9.86 -6.72
C LEU A 378 9.10 -9.07 -5.68
N THR A 379 8.93 -9.62 -4.49
CA THR A 379 8.27 -8.92 -3.39
C THR A 379 9.08 -7.69 -2.98
N ARG A 380 10.39 -7.86 -2.75
CA ARG A 380 11.29 -6.76 -2.39
C ARG A 380 11.30 -5.67 -3.46
N TRP A 381 11.52 -6.04 -4.71
CA TRP A 381 11.49 -5.08 -5.82
C TRP A 381 10.13 -4.40 -5.99
N GLY A 382 9.04 -5.13 -5.74
CA GLY A 382 7.70 -4.56 -5.73
C GLY A 382 7.53 -3.49 -4.66
N ILE A 383 8.06 -3.74 -3.46
CA ILE A 383 8.12 -2.78 -2.35
C ILE A 383 8.93 -1.54 -2.76
N ASP A 384 10.16 -1.75 -3.19
CA ASP A 384 11.08 -0.64 -3.51
C ASP A 384 10.61 0.19 -4.72
N LEU A 385 9.93 -0.44 -5.69
CA LEU A 385 9.25 0.27 -6.78
C LEU A 385 8.08 1.11 -6.26
N HIS A 386 7.26 0.58 -5.33
CA HIS A 386 6.13 1.30 -4.74
C HIS A 386 6.58 2.48 -3.89
N MET A 387 7.65 2.28 -3.11
CA MET A 387 8.25 3.31 -2.25
C MET A 387 9.00 4.40 -3.04
N GLY A 388 9.34 4.14 -4.30
CA GLY A 388 10.09 5.08 -5.14
C GLY A 388 11.60 5.04 -4.92
N THR A 389 12.12 4.00 -4.27
CA THR A 389 13.55 3.85 -3.93
C THR A 389 14.34 3.14 -5.02
N MET A 390 13.74 2.17 -5.72
CA MET A 390 14.45 1.25 -6.62
C MET A 390 15.23 1.95 -7.76
N PHE A 391 14.65 2.95 -8.41
CA PHE A 391 15.31 3.73 -9.48
C PHE A 391 15.41 5.23 -9.15
N GLY A 392 15.45 5.55 -7.87
CA GLY A 392 15.65 6.92 -7.38
C GLY A 392 14.66 7.92 -7.98
N LEU A 393 15.16 9.08 -8.41
CA LEU A 393 14.34 10.19 -8.89
C LEU A 393 13.42 9.81 -10.07
N VAL A 394 13.85 8.92 -10.97
CA VAL A 394 13.02 8.48 -12.11
C VAL A 394 11.79 7.73 -11.60
N ASN A 395 11.97 6.82 -10.65
CA ASN A 395 10.89 6.08 -10.01
C ASN A 395 9.91 7.04 -9.31
N GLN A 396 10.44 7.99 -8.55
CA GLN A 396 9.65 9.01 -7.83
C GLN A 396 8.79 9.85 -8.78
N ILE A 397 9.35 10.31 -9.90
CA ILE A 397 8.62 11.07 -10.91
C ILE A 397 7.50 10.22 -11.53
N VAL A 398 7.78 8.96 -11.88
CA VAL A 398 6.78 8.05 -12.46
C VAL A 398 5.62 7.83 -11.47
N LEU A 399 5.91 7.54 -10.21
CA LEU A 399 4.89 7.37 -9.16
C LEU A 399 4.08 8.67 -8.95
N PHE A 400 4.74 9.80 -8.87
CA PHE A 400 4.09 11.11 -8.76
C PHE A 400 3.12 11.37 -9.92
N LEU A 401 3.53 11.07 -11.16
CA LEU A 401 2.68 11.23 -12.34
C LEU A 401 1.49 10.26 -12.34
N ILE A 402 1.69 9.01 -11.93
CA ILE A 402 0.60 8.02 -11.81
C ILE A 402 -0.39 8.50 -10.75
N ALA A 403 0.07 8.81 -9.55
CA ALA A 403 -0.77 9.23 -8.43
C ALA A 403 -1.52 10.53 -8.73
N SER A 404 -0.85 11.54 -9.28
CA SER A 404 -1.48 12.81 -9.71
C SER A 404 -2.52 12.58 -10.81
N THR A 405 -2.27 11.64 -11.73
CA THR A 405 -3.24 11.28 -12.77
C THR A 405 -4.46 10.59 -12.16
N LEU A 406 -4.29 9.71 -11.16
CA LEU A 406 -5.39 9.09 -10.42
C LEU A 406 -6.24 10.16 -9.71
N VAL A 407 -5.64 11.14 -9.05
CA VAL A 407 -6.33 12.30 -8.48
C VAL A 407 -7.17 13.00 -9.53
N ALA A 408 -6.57 13.35 -10.68
CA ALA A 408 -7.29 13.99 -11.77
C ALA A 408 -8.44 13.13 -12.30
N MET A 409 -8.25 11.83 -12.43
CA MET A 409 -9.28 10.89 -12.89
C MET A 409 -10.46 10.80 -11.93
N ILE A 410 -10.22 10.80 -10.63
CA ILE A 410 -11.28 10.82 -9.60
C ILE A 410 -12.08 12.12 -9.72
N LEU A 411 -11.41 13.26 -9.81
CA LEU A 411 -12.06 14.56 -9.99
C LEU A 411 -12.87 14.66 -11.30
N TRP A 412 -12.34 14.10 -12.41
CA TRP A 412 -13.08 13.98 -13.67
C TRP A 412 -14.27 13.04 -13.53
N GLY A 413 -14.17 11.97 -12.76
CA GLY A 413 -15.27 11.06 -12.44
C GLY A 413 -16.43 11.80 -11.76
N TYR A 414 -16.16 12.55 -10.70
CA TYR A 414 -17.15 13.37 -10.01
C TYR A 414 -17.71 14.48 -10.90
N ARG A 415 -16.87 15.13 -11.72
CA ARG A 415 -17.30 16.12 -12.70
C ARG A 415 -18.26 15.50 -13.72
N MET A 416 -17.98 14.30 -14.25
CA MET A 416 -18.89 13.60 -15.17
C MET A 416 -20.22 13.25 -14.52
N TRP A 417 -20.19 12.81 -13.27
CA TRP A 417 -21.42 12.57 -12.50
C TRP A 417 -22.25 13.85 -12.34
N TRP A 418 -21.59 14.97 -11.99
CA TRP A 418 -22.24 16.27 -11.88
C TRP A 418 -22.85 16.76 -13.22
N GLN A 419 -22.14 16.59 -14.33
CA GLN A 419 -22.59 16.98 -15.67
C GLN A 419 -23.80 16.16 -16.18
N ARG A 420 -24.09 15.01 -15.58
CA ARG A 420 -25.27 14.18 -15.92
C ARG A 420 -26.56 14.59 -15.19
N ARG A 421 -26.56 15.69 -14.43
CA ARG A 421 -27.76 16.16 -13.75
C ARG A 421 -28.86 16.52 -14.76
N PRO A 422 -30.12 16.12 -14.53
CA PRO A 422 -31.23 16.56 -15.36
C PRO A 422 -31.45 18.08 -15.18
N ILE A 423 -31.43 18.82 -16.26
CA ILE A 423 -31.54 20.29 -16.26
C ILE A 423 -32.96 20.74 -15.91
N ARG A 424 -33.97 19.88 -16.07
CA ARG A 424 -35.41 20.23 -16.01
C ARG A 424 -36.19 19.70 -14.80
N GLU A 425 -35.65 18.79 -14.00
CA GLU A 425 -36.34 18.21 -12.86
C GLU A 425 -35.42 18.22 -11.63
N GLY A 426 -35.50 19.29 -10.85
CA GLY A 426 -34.93 19.33 -9.50
C GLY A 426 -33.40 19.26 -9.40
N ARG A 427 -32.87 19.79 -8.28
CA ARG A 427 -31.42 19.80 -7.94
C ARG A 427 -30.88 18.42 -7.52
N GLY A 428 -31.37 17.31 -8.07
CA GLY A 428 -30.96 15.97 -7.70
C GLY A 428 -29.62 15.52 -8.32
N PRO A 429 -28.93 14.51 -7.76
CA PRO A 429 -27.73 13.91 -8.33
C PRO A 429 -28.04 13.23 -9.68
N GLY A 430 -27.01 13.11 -10.55
CA GLY A 430 -27.15 12.47 -11.86
C GLY A 430 -27.72 11.05 -11.78
N ARG A 431 -28.52 10.65 -12.79
CA ARG A 431 -29.17 9.33 -12.80
C ARG A 431 -28.14 8.18 -12.75
N PRO A 432 -28.29 7.24 -11.83
CA PRO A 432 -27.39 6.08 -11.74
C PRO A 432 -27.60 5.12 -12.93
N PRO A 433 -26.60 4.23 -13.21
CA PRO A 433 -26.77 3.19 -14.23
C PRO A 433 -27.94 2.24 -13.95
N GLN A 434 -28.56 1.70 -15.00
CA GLN A 434 -29.72 0.83 -14.89
C GLN A 434 -29.45 -0.41 -14.03
N ARG A 435 -30.40 -0.77 -13.16
CA ARG A 435 -30.37 -1.95 -12.29
C ARG A 435 -30.68 -3.25 -13.04
N GLY A 436 -30.36 -4.40 -12.40
CA GLY A 436 -30.78 -5.72 -12.87
C GLY A 436 -29.87 -6.34 -13.95
N ALA A 437 -28.60 -5.98 -14.02
CA ALA A 437 -27.66 -6.57 -14.98
C ALA A 437 -27.46 -8.09 -14.75
N LEU A 438 -27.35 -8.54 -13.52
CA LEU A 438 -27.19 -9.97 -13.16
C LEU A 438 -28.44 -10.80 -13.48
N ARG A 439 -29.63 -10.22 -13.41
CA ARG A 439 -30.88 -10.93 -13.80
C ARG A 439 -30.94 -11.28 -15.30
N ARG A 440 -30.14 -10.60 -16.12
CA ARG A 440 -30.01 -10.84 -17.56
C ARG A 440 -28.85 -11.75 -17.92
N ALA A 441 -28.01 -12.08 -16.91
CA ALA A 441 -26.90 -12.97 -17.11
C ALA A 441 -27.33 -14.41 -17.25
N PRO A 442 -26.68 -15.23 -18.09
CA PRO A 442 -26.89 -16.65 -18.11
C PRO A 442 -26.45 -17.26 -16.77
N TRP A 443 -26.99 -18.40 -16.38
CA TRP A 443 -26.69 -19.04 -15.09
C TRP A 443 -25.18 -19.25 -14.85
N TRP A 444 -24.45 -19.66 -15.89
CA TRP A 444 -22.99 -19.81 -15.80
C TRP A 444 -22.28 -18.48 -15.55
N GLY A 445 -22.78 -17.37 -16.10
CA GLY A 445 -22.24 -16.04 -15.86
C GLY A 445 -22.46 -15.57 -14.43
N VAL A 446 -23.62 -15.87 -13.85
CA VAL A 446 -23.89 -15.63 -12.42
C VAL A 446 -22.96 -16.49 -11.56
N GLY A 447 -22.82 -17.79 -11.89
CA GLY A 447 -21.92 -18.70 -11.20
C GLY A 447 -20.46 -18.23 -11.21
N LEU A 448 -19.96 -17.76 -12.37
CA LEU A 448 -18.61 -17.21 -12.48
C LEU A 448 -18.41 -15.97 -11.61
N VAL A 449 -19.37 -15.04 -11.61
CA VAL A 449 -19.30 -13.83 -10.78
C VAL A 449 -19.32 -14.18 -9.29
N LEU A 450 -20.16 -15.14 -8.88
CA LEU A 450 -20.21 -15.57 -7.48
C LEU A 450 -18.94 -16.30 -7.06
N LEU A 451 -18.39 -17.16 -7.90
CA LEU A 451 -17.14 -17.86 -7.63
C LEU A 451 -15.97 -16.86 -7.50
N ALA A 452 -15.87 -15.90 -8.43
CA ALA A 452 -14.85 -14.85 -8.36
C ALA A 452 -15.02 -13.99 -7.10
N ALA A 453 -16.27 -13.59 -6.77
CA ALA A 453 -16.55 -12.82 -5.57
C ALA A 453 -16.24 -13.58 -4.28
N ALA A 454 -16.50 -14.89 -4.24
CA ALA A 454 -16.15 -15.74 -3.11
C ALA A 454 -14.63 -15.90 -2.95
N GLY A 455 -13.89 -16.20 -4.04
CA GLY A 455 -12.42 -16.33 -4.00
C GLY A 455 -11.74 -15.01 -3.60
N ILE A 456 -12.18 -13.89 -4.16
CA ILE A 456 -11.69 -12.57 -3.77
C ILE A 456 -12.07 -12.26 -2.31
N GLY A 457 -13.29 -12.59 -1.89
CA GLY A 457 -13.75 -12.33 -0.53
C GLY A 457 -13.04 -13.15 0.54
N LEU A 458 -12.59 -14.36 0.22
CA LEU A 458 -11.75 -15.17 1.11
C LEU A 458 -10.36 -14.55 1.26
N MET A 459 -9.78 -14.07 0.17
CA MET A 459 -8.44 -13.49 0.17
C MET A 459 -8.43 -12.04 0.70
N LEU A 460 -9.48 -11.26 0.37
CA LEU A 460 -9.66 -9.86 0.74
C LEU A 460 -10.99 -9.66 1.48
N PRO A 461 -11.07 -9.96 2.78
CA PRO A 461 -12.34 -10.00 3.54
C PRO A 461 -13.11 -8.67 3.51
N LEU A 462 -12.42 -7.54 3.62
CA LEU A 462 -13.07 -6.21 3.56
C LEU A 462 -13.69 -5.92 2.20
N LEU A 463 -13.00 -6.29 1.11
CA LEU A 463 -13.56 -6.18 -0.24
C LEU A 463 -14.77 -7.11 -0.39
N GLY A 464 -14.67 -8.35 0.08
CA GLY A 464 -15.77 -9.33 0.04
C GLY A 464 -17.00 -8.83 0.79
N ALA A 465 -16.83 -8.36 2.03
CA ALA A 465 -17.90 -7.83 2.86
C ALA A 465 -18.55 -6.58 2.23
N SER A 466 -17.74 -5.62 1.75
CA SER A 466 -18.25 -4.41 1.11
C SER A 466 -18.96 -4.69 -0.22
N LEU A 467 -18.49 -5.66 -1.01
CA LEU A 467 -19.14 -6.10 -2.24
C LEU A 467 -20.48 -6.81 -1.94
N ALA A 468 -20.51 -7.66 -0.92
CA ALA A 468 -21.74 -8.33 -0.47
C ALA A 468 -22.77 -7.29 0.01
N ALA A 469 -22.36 -6.34 0.85
CA ALA A 469 -23.19 -5.23 1.29
C ALA A 469 -23.74 -4.43 0.10
N PHE A 470 -22.90 -4.11 -0.88
CA PHE A 470 -23.32 -3.43 -2.10
C PHE A 470 -24.41 -4.21 -2.85
N VAL A 471 -24.21 -5.52 -3.06
CA VAL A 471 -25.17 -6.38 -3.77
C VAL A 471 -26.49 -6.49 -3.00
N LEU A 472 -26.45 -6.63 -1.67
CA LEU A 472 -27.64 -6.69 -0.82
C LEU A 472 -28.44 -5.38 -0.86
N ILE A 473 -27.77 -4.24 -0.69
CA ILE A 473 -28.40 -2.91 -0.75
C ILE A 473 -29.00 -2.66 -2.13
N ASP A 474 -28.29 -3.00 -3.22
CA ASP A 474 -28.80 -2.84 -4.58
C ASP A 474 -30.02 -3.72 -4.85
N SER A 475 -30.01 -4.96 -4.34
CA SER A 475 -31.12 -5.91 -4.48
C SER A 475 -32.33 -5.47 -3.66
N ALA A 476 -32.15 -5.01 -2.44
CA ALA A 476 -33.22 -4.47 -1.58
C ALA A 476 -33.85 -3.21 -2.20
N ALA A 477 -33.01 -2.26 -2.63
CA ALA A 477 -33.47 -1.03 -3.27
C ALA A 477 -34.19 -1.29 -4.62
N ALA A 478 -33.81 -2.38 -5.33
CA ALA A 478 -34.52 -2.80 -6.53
C ALA A 478 -35.92 -3.37 -6.24
N ARG A 479 -36.11 -4.00 -5.07
CA ARG A 479 -37.41 -4.52 -4.63
C ARG A 479 -38.35 -3.41 -4.15
N LEU A 480 -37.81 -2.49 -3.35
CA LEU A 480 -38.57 -1.35 -2.80
C LEU A 480 -38.95 -0.32 -3.86
N GLY A 481 -38.21 -0.20 -4.94
CA GLY A 481 -38.52 0.68 -6.07
C GLY A 481 -39.51 0.12 -7.08
N GLN A 482 -39.98 -1.11 -6.92
CA GLN A 482 -41.10 -1.69 -7.67
C GLN A 482 -42.35 -1.48 -6.82
N GLY A 483 -42.93 -0.27 -6.85
CA GLY A 483 -44.32 -0.05 -6.39
C GLY A 483 -45.26 -0.98 -7.11
N PRO A 484 -46.43 -1.33 -6.51
CA PRO A 484 -47.43 -2.20 -7.16
C PRO A 484 -47.76 -1.67 -8.54
N PRO A 485 -47.97 -2.55 -9.55
CA PRO A 485 -48.35 -2.12 -10.87
C PRO A 485 -49.63 -1.29 -10.73
N ALA A 486 -49.59 -0.04 -11.21
CA ALA A 486 -50.80 0.78 -11.29
C ALA A 486 -51.86 -0.03 -12.02
N ASP A 487 -52.91 -0.33 -11.30
CA ASP A 487 -54.08 -1.07 -11.78
C ASP A 487 -54.68 -0.31 -12.96
N ARG A 488 -54.47 -0.83 -14.16
CA ARG A 488 -55.06 -0.30 -15.40
C ARG A 488 -56.47 -0.83 -15.60
N THR A 489 -57.21 -0.96 -14.53
CA THR A 489 -58.64 -1.28 -14.60
C THR A 489 -59.46 -0.03 -14.24
N GLY A 490 -59.75 0.79 -15.22
CA GLY A 490 -60.56 2.00 -15.06
C GLY A 490 -60.78 2.74 -16.37
N GLY A 491 -60.89 2.01 -17.46
CA GLY A 491 -61.41 2.57 -18.70
C GLY A 491 -62.96 2.56 -18.70
N THR A 492 -63.58 3.50 -18.01
CA THR A 492 -64.99 3.80 -18.20
C THR A 492 -65.19 4.37 -19.62
N ARG A 493 -65.94 3.61 -20.43
CA ARG A 493 -66.50 4.10 -21.68
C ARG A 493 -67.36 5.32 -21.36
N GLY A 494 -66.95 6.50 -21.81
CA GLY A 494 -67.78 7.68 -21.88
C GLY A 494 -68.73 7.57 -23.04
N PRO A 495 -69.97 8.14 -22.95
CA PRO A 495 -71.05 7.94 -23.92
C PRO A 495 -70.78 8.68 -25.24
N ALA A 496 -71.26 8.07 -26.32
CA ALA A 496 -71.23 8.55 -27.69
C ALA A 496 -71.82 9.97 -27.81
N ALA A 497 -71.06 10.92 -28.31
CA ALA A 497 -71.57 12.21 -28.72
C ALA A 497 -72.19 12.09 -30.17
N GLN A 498 -73.38 12.54 -30.27
CA GLN A 498 -74.22 12.61 -31.47
C GLN A 498 -73.60 13.61 -32.49
N GLU A 499 -73.63 13.26 -33.74
CA GLU A 499 -73.41 14.16 -34.89
C GLU A 499 -74.47 15.30 -34.93
N PRO A 500 -74.11 16.49 -35.33
CA PRO A 500 -75.08 17.46 -35.91
C PRO A 500 -74.90 17.52 -37.42
N THR A 501 -76.04 17.34 -38.05
CA THR A 501 -76.33 17.44 -39.49
C THR A 501 -76.22 18.85 -40.05
N SER A 502 -75.82 18.90 -41.36
CA SER A 502 -76.19 19.81 -42.43
C SER A 502 -75.88 21.32 -42.43
N SER A 503 -75.04 21.68 -43.34
CA SER A 503 -75.08 22.66 -44.43
C SER A 503 -76.37 23.55 -44.52
N PRO A 504 -76.38 24.79 -45.16
CA PRO A 504 -75.65 25.15 -46.39
C PRO A 504 -75.20 26.65 -46.57
N ALA A 505 -74.38 26.84 -47.64
CA ALA A 505 -74.42 27.94 -48.65
C ALA A 505 -73.92 29.39 -48.27
N ARG A 506 -72.81 29.73 -48.89
CA ARG A 506 -72.44 30.92 -49.76
C ARG A 506 -73.37 32.18 -49.74
N PRO A 507 -72.89 33.41 -50.14
CA PRO A 507 -71.77 33.78 -51.05
C PRO A 507 -71.05 35.12 -50.77
N VAL A 508 -69.87 35.25 -51.45
CA VAL A 508 -69.39 36.49 -52.19
C VAL A 508 -69.31 37.82 -51.47
N ALA A 509 -68.14 38.36 -51.26
CA ALA A 509 -67.50 39.53 -51.89
C ALA A 509 -65.96 39.46 -51.55
#